data_07bdd031e00a9952afd9d0e362371000
#
_entry.id   07bdd031e00a9952afd9d0e362371000
#
_cell.length_a   1.000
_cell.length_b   1.000
_cell.length_c   1.000
_cell.angle_alpha   90.00
_cell.angle_beta   90.00
_cell.angle_gamma   90.00
#
_symmetry.space_group_name_H-M   'P 1'
#
loop_
_entity.id
_entity.type
_entity.pdbx_description
1 polymer ?
#
loop_
_entity_poly.entity_id
_entity_poly.type
_entity_poly.pdbx_seq_one_letter_code
_entity_poly.pdbx_strand_id
1 'polypeptide(L)'
;MIITQKKPIEEVMALVGDAKTVAILGCGSCATACQTGGEAQVAELKKALEAAGKTVVGTAIADYCCMSLGVKAKMKPLVAAKPDCVVTMSCGDGVQCAAKHAPGIPVYPSNDTMFLGEAARFGV
;
A
#
# COMPACT_ATOMS: atom_id res chain seq x y z
N MET A 1 14.38 6.69 -8.82
CA MET A 1 13.25 6.02 -8.16
C MET A 1 13.56 5.73 -6.68
N ILE A 2 12.54 5.56 -5.88
CA ILE A 2 12.71 5.24 -4.46
C ILE A 2 12.71 3.73 -4.31
N ILE A 3 13.79 3.19 -3.73
CA ILE A 3 13.95 1.76 -3.52
C ILE A 3 13.31 1.38 -2.19
N THR A 4 12.42 0.39 -2.24
CA THR A 4 11.69 -0.11 -1.08
C THR A 4 11.96 -1.58 -0.85
N GLN A 5 11.73 -2.03 0.37
CA GLN A 5 11.81 -3.43 0.77
C GLN A 5 10.55 -3.79 1.53
N LYS A 6 10.00 -4.98 1.29
CA LYS A 6 8.80 -5.43 2.00
C LYS A 6 9.09 -5.60 3.49
N LYS A 7 8.17 -5.11 4.33
CA LYS A 7 8.20 -5.42 5.75
C LYS A 7 7.86 -6.90 5.96
N PRO A 8 8.38 -7.53 7.02
CA PRO A 8 7.91 -8.86 7.41
C PRO A 8 6.39 -8.83 7.62
N ILE A 9 5.72 -9.91 7.24
CA ILE A 9 4.25 -9.97 7.34
C ILE A 9 3.78 -9.76 8.79
N GLU A 10 4.54 -10.22 9.76
CA GLU A 10 4.23 -10.06 11.18
C GLU A 10 4.19 -8.58 11.58
N GLU A 11 5.08 -7.78 11.02
CA GLU A 11 5.12 -6.34 11.29
C GLU A 11 3.89 -5.64 10.70
N VAL A 12 3.51 -6.01 9.48
CA VAL A 12 2.30 -5.47 8.85
C VAL A 12 1.06 -5.86 9.64
N MET A 13 0.96 -7.10 10.08
CA MET A 13 -0.16 -7.57 10.90
C MET A 13 -0.22 -6.85 12.24
N ALA A 14 0.92 -6.55 12.85
CA ALA A 14 0.97 -5.77 14.09
C ALA A 14 0.47 -4.34 13.90
N LEU A 15 0.80 -3.71 12.77
CA LEU A 15 0.32 -2.36 12.44
C LEU A 15 -1.20 -2.35 12.22
N VAL A 16 -1.70 -3.34 11.48
CA VAL A 16 -3.15 -3.47 11.22
C VAL A 16 -3.91 -3.76 12.52
N GLY A 17 -3.31 -4.55 13.42
CA GLY A 17 -3.86 -4.81 14.75
C GLY A 17 -5.26 -5.42 14.72
N ASP A 18 -6.19 -4.78 15.44
CA ASP A 18 -7.57 -5.26 15.58
C ASP A 18 -8.50 -4.81 14.44
N ALA A 19 -7.99 -4.13 13.42
CA ALA A 19 -8.80 -3.71 12.28
C ALA A 19 -9.42 -4.94 11.61
N LYS A 20 -10.72 -4.87 11.34
CA LYS A 20 -11.46 -5.98 10.73
C LYS A 20 -11.55 -5.81 9.22
N THR A 21 -11.70 -4.60 8.74
CA THR A 21 -11.80 -4.27 7.32
C THR A 21 -10.59 -3.46 6.89
N VAL A 22 -10.00 -3.84 5.78
CA VAL A 22 -8.74 -3.27 5.28
C VAL A 22 -8.90 -2.96 3.80
N ALA A 23 -8.40 -1.81 3.38
CA ALA A 23 -8.22 -1.49 1.97
C ALA A 23 -6.73 -1.50 1.64
N ILE A 24 -6.36 -1.81 0.41
CA ILE A 24 -4.97 -1.90 -0.02
C ILE A 24 -4.75 -0.97 -1.21
N LEU A 25 -3.74 -0.12 -1.13
CA LEU A 25 -3.30 0.73 -2.23
C LEU A 25 -1.88 0.33 -2.62
N GLY A 26 -1.69 -0.05 -3.87
CA GLY A 26 -0.37 -0.35 -4.43
C GLY A 26 0.16 0.80 -5.28
N CYS A 27 1.43 0.74 -5.62
CA CYS A 27 2.11 1.71 -6.47
C CYS A 27 2.60 1.05 -7.76
N GLY A 28 2.19 1.59 -8.90
CA GLY A 28 2.54 1.06 -10.22
C GLY A 28 3.89 1.51 -10.75
N SER A 29 4.68 2.25 -9.97
CA SER A 29 5.99 2.76 -10.37
C SER A 29 7.12 2.14 -9.54
N CYS A 30 7.71 2.89 -8.61
CA CYS A 30 8.88 2.43 -7.86
C CYS A 30 8.63 1.12 -7.12
N ALA A 31 7.49 0.98 -6.45
CA ALA A 31 7.18 -0.22 -5.71
C ALA A 31 6.93 -1.43 -6.63
N THR A 32 6.38 -1.22 -7.82
CA THR A 32 6.26 -2.29 -8.82
C THR A 32 7.64 -2.73 -9.32
N ALA A 33 8.52 -1.77 -9.62
CA ALA A 33 9.88 -2.07 -10.06
C ALA A 33 10.68 -2.84 -8.99
N CYS A 34 10.46 -2.53 -7.71
CA CYS A 34 11.09 -3.23 -6.58
C CYS A 34 10.37 -4.53 -6.20
N GLN A 35 9.25 -4.86 -6.83
CA GLN A 35 8.39 -5.99 -6.49
C GLN A 35 7.89 -5.93 -5.03
N THR A 36 7.55 -4.73 -4.57
CA THR A 36 7.08 -4.48 -3.20
C THR A 36 5.66 -3.93 -3.12
N GLY A 37 5.06 -3.55 -4.24
CA GLY A 37 3.73 -2.92 -4.19
C GLY A 37 2.95 -2.97 -5.50
N GLY A 38 3.35 -3.83 -6.43
CA GLY A 38 2.62 -4.03 -7.68
C GLY A 38 1.41 -4.95 -7.50
N GLU A 39 0.77 -5.26 -8.60
CA GLU A 39 -0.47 -6.05 -8.61
C GLU A 39 -0.31 -7.42 -7.93
N ALA A 40 0.81 -8.12 -8.18
CA ALA A 40 1.08 -9.42 -7.58
C ALA A 40 1.23 -9.31 -6.05
N GLN A 41 1.92 -8.29 -5.57
CA GLN A 41 2.13 -8.07 -4.14
C GLN A 41 0.84 -7.66 -3.44
N VAL A 42 -0.01 -6.87 -4.08
CA VAL A 42 -1.34 -6.52 -3.57
C VAL A 42 -2.18 -7.79 -3.39
N ALA A 43 -2.16 -8.69 -4.38
CA ALA A 43 -2.88 -9.96 -4.30
C ALA A 43 -2.35 -10.85 -3.18
N GLU A 44 -1.04 -10.92 -2.98
CA GLU A 44 -0.43 -11.67 -1.88
C GLU A 44 -0.86 -11.13 -0.52
N LEU A 45 -0.81 -9.81 -0.34
CA LEU A 45 -1.22 -9.18 0.92
C LEU A 45 -2.71 -9.41 1.19
N LYS A 46 -3.53 -9.32 0.16
CA LYS A 46 -4.97 -9.60 0.28
C LYS A 46 -5.20 -11.01 0.81
N LYS A 47 -4.53 -12.02 0.24
CA LYS A 47 -4.63 -13.40 0.71
C LYS A 47 -4.18 -13.56 2.15
N ALA A 48 -3.06 -12.92 2.53
CA ALA A 48 -2.53 -12.99 3.89
C ALA A 48 -3.51 -12.38 4.91
N LEU A 49 -4.11 -11.24 4.57
CA LEU A 49 -5.08 -10.58 5.44
C LEU A 49 -6.35 -11.41 5.58
N GLU A 50 -6.85 -11.98 4.51
CA GLU A 50 -8.02 -12.85 4.53
C GLU A 50 -7.76 -14.11 5.37
N ALA A 51 -6.56 -14.71 5.24
CA ALA A 51 -6.16 -15.85 6.05
C ALA A 51 -6.08 -15.51 7.54
N ALA A 52 -5.80 -14.26 7.88
CA ALA A 52 -5.79 -13.77 9.26
C ALA A 52 -7.17 -13.39 9.79
N GLY A 53 -8.22 -13.65 9.02
CA GLY A 53 -9.61 -13.36 9.43
C GLY A 53 -10.06 -11.93 9.15
N LYS A 54 -9.30 -11.17 8.38
CA LYS A 54 -9.66 -9.79 8.02
C LYS A 54 -10.39 -9.76 6.68
N THR A 55 -11.23 -8.75 6.49
CA THR A 55 -11.94 -8.56 5.22
C THR A 55 -11.26 -7.45 4.42
N VAL A 56 -10.85 -7.75 3.21
CA VAL A 56 -10.31 -6.74 2.29
C VAL A 56 -11.48 -6.16 1.50
N VAL A 57 -11.83 -4.91 1.80
CA VAL A 57 -13.00 -4.24 1.20
C VAL A 57 -12.71 -3.61 -0.15
N GLY A 58 -11.45 -3.47 -0.51
CA GLY A 58 -11.07 -2.95 -1.81
C GLY A 58 -9.57 -2.92 -2.00
N THR A 59 -9.15 -2.97 -3.26
CA THR A 59 -7.75 -2.82 -3.65
C THR A 59 -7.67 -1.88 -4.84
N ALA A 60 -6.59 -1.12 -4.94
CA ALA A 60 -6.33 -0.24 -6.07
C ALA A 60 -4.82 -0.10 -6.25
N ILE A 61 -4.41 0.27 -7.46
CA ILE A 61 -3.02 0.57 -7.77
C ILE A 61 -2.98 1.94 -8.42
N ALA A 62 -2.30 2.90 -7.77
CA ALA A 62 -2.04 4.19 -8.36
C ALA A 62 -0.77 4.10 -9.22
N ASP A 63 -0.75 4.75 -10.36
CA ASP A 63 0.42 4.75 -11.24
C ASP A 63 1.65 5.28 -10.51
N TYR A 64 1.47 6.36 -9.73
CA TYR A 64 2.49 6.96 -8.88
C TYR A 64 1.86 7.37 -7.55
N CYS A 65 2.15 6.67 -6.49
CA CYS A 65 1.61 6.99 -5.16
C CYS A 65 2.10 8.33 -4.61
N CYS A 66 3.19 8.88 -5.15
CA CYS A 66 3.68 10.21 -4.78
C CYS A 66 2.96 11.35 -5.53
N MET A 67 2.08 11.05 -6.48
CA MET A 67 1.32 12.05 -7.23
C MET A 67 -0.10 12.16 -6.69
N SER A 68 -0.40 13.29 -6.09
CA SER A 68 -1.64 13.53 -5.34
C SER A 68 -2.93 13.28 -6.15
N LEU A 69 -2.97 13.74 -7.40
CA LEU A 69 -4.18 13.58 -8.23
C LEU A 69 -4.50 12.11 -8.49
N GLY A 70 -3.49 11.31 -8.83
CA GLY A 70 -3.67 9.89 -9.09
C GLY A 70 -4.09 9.13 -7.84
N VAL A 71 -3.48 9.45 -6.70
CA VAL A 71 -3.81 8.84 -5.42
C VAL A 71 -5.22 9.22 -4.98
N LYS A 72 -5.59 10.49 -5.13
CA LYS A 72 -6.95 10.96 -4.81
C LYS A 72 -8.00 10.15 -5.56
N ALA A 73 -7.80 9.96 -6.87
CA ALA A 73 -8.74 9.21 -7.70
C ALA A 73 -8.86 7.74 -7.26
N LYS A 74 -7.75 7.10 -6.90
CA LYS A 74 -7.73 5.70 -6.46
C LYS A 74 -8.21 5.53 -5.03
N MET A 75 -7.96 6.49 -4.15
CA MET A 75 -8.38 6.45 -2.76
C MET A 75 -9.89 6.68 -2.60
N LYS A 76 -10.52 7.42 -3.50
CA LYS A 76 -11.93 7.76 -3.39
C LYS A 76 -12.83 6.52 -3.20
N PRO A 77 -12.78 5.47 -4.04
CA PRO A 77 -13.59 4.29 -3.81
C PRO A 77 -13.17 3.50 -2.58
N LEU A 78 -11.89 3.50 -2.21
CA LEU A 78 -11.41 2.82 -1.01
C LEU A 78 -11.96 3.46 0.25
N VAL A 79 -11.94 4.79 0.31
CA VAL A 79 -12.49 5.55 1.43
C VAL A 79 -14.01 5.40 1.50
N ALA A 80 -14.68 5.35 0.36
CA ALA A 80 -16.13 5.16 0.29
C ALA A 80 -16.56 3.81 0.89
N ALA A 81 -15.71 2.81 0.85
CA ALA A 81 -15.98 1.51 1.47
C ALA A 81 -15.85 1.53 3.00
N LYS A 82 -15.40 2.64 3.57
CA LYS A 82 -15.23 2.86 5.03
C LYS A 82 -14.42 1.74 5.71
N PRO A 83 -13.18 1.49 5.26
CA PRO A 83 -12.33 0.49 5.92
C PRO A 83 -11.88 0.96 7.29
N ASP A 84 -11.54 0.03 8.17
CA ASP A 84 -10.95 0.36 9.46
C ASP A 84 -9.53 0.93 9.30
N CYS A 85 -8.81 0.49 8.27
CA CYS A 85 -7.51 1.05 7.92
C CYS A 85 -7.19 0.82 6.44
N VAL A 86 -6.17 1.53 5.95
CA VAL A 86 -5.63 1.35 4.60
C VAL A 86 -4.16 0.95 4.72
N VAL A 87 -3.76 -0.10 4.03
CA VAL A 87 -2.35 -0.49 3.90
C VAL A 87 -1.86 -0.01 2.55
N THR A 88 -0.82 0.82 2.56
CA THR A 88 -0.24 1.37 1.34
C THR A 88 1.08 0.67 1.04
N MET A 89 1.13 0.00 -0.10
CA MET A 89 2.30 -0.76 -0.56
C MET A 89 3.17 0.12 -1.46
N SER A 90 3.80 1.12 -0.87
CA SER A 90 4.61 2.11 -1.58
C SER A 90 5.77 2.58 -0.71
N CYS A 91 6.50 3.61 -1.17
CA CYS A 91 7.47 4.33 -0.33
C CYS A 91 6.74 5.25 0.67
N GLY A 92 7.51 5.86 1.58
CA GLY A 92 6.95 6.76 2.59
C GLY A 92 6.19 7.94 2.02
N ASP A 93 6.63 8.48 0.87
CA ASP A 93 5.90 9.57 0.19
C ASP A 93 4.50 9.14 -0.22
N GLY A 94 4.38 7.92 -0.74
CA GLY A 94 3.09 7.36 -1.12
C GLY A 94 2.18 7.15 0.08
N VAL A 95 2.72 6.70 1.20
CA VAL A 95 1.96 6.54 2.46
C VAL A 95 1.42 7.87 2.92
N GLN A 96 2.24 8.92 2.94
CA GLN A 96 1.82 10.26 3.35
C GLN A 96 0.78 10.83 2.38
N CYS A 97 0.97 10.63 1.09
CA CYS A 97 0.02 11.07 0.08
C CYS A 97 -1.35 10.39 0.25
N ALA A 98 -1.35 9.09 0.48
CA ALA A 98 -2.58 8.33 0.74
C ALA A 98 -3.28 8.83 2.00
N ALA A 99 -2.53 9.12 3.06
CA ALA A 99 -3.09 9.62 4.31
C ALA A 99 -3.81 10.95 4.15
N LYS A 100 -3.33 11.83 3.27
CA LYS A 100 -3.99 13.11 2.97
C LYS A 100 -5.39 12.92 2.37
N HIS A 101 -5.60 11.80 1.68
CA HIS A 101 -6.88 11.52 1.01
C HIS A 101 -7.73 10.48 1.75
N ALA A 102 -7.37 10.19 2.99
CA ALA A 102 -8.11 9.25 3.85
C ALA A 102 -8.35 9.88 5.25
N PRO A 103 -9.05 11.03 5.34
CA PRO A 103 -9.23 11.70 6.61
C PRO A 103 -9.99 10.81 7.62
N GLY A 104 -9.42 10.69 8.82
CA GLY A 104 -10.02 9.89 9.89
C GLY A 104 -9.79 8.39 9.76
N ILE A 105 -9.09 7.93 8.72
CA ILE A 105 -8.78 6.50 8.53
C ILE A 105 -7.27 6.30 8.68
N PRO A 106 -6.82 5.42 9.58
CA PRO A 106 -5.39 5.13 9.70
C PRO A 106 -4.82 4.53 8.40
N VAL A 107 -3.65 5.01 7.98
CA VAL A 107 -2.93 4.52 6.81
C VAL A 107 -1.60 3.96 7.28
N TYR A 108 -1.33 2.70 6.97
CA TYR A 108 -0.14 2.00 7.40
C TYR A 108 0.74 1.60 6.21
N PRO A 109 2.08 1.66 6.35
CA PRO A 109 2.98 1.18 5.31
C PRO A 109 3.15 -0.33 5.36
N SER A 110 3.35 -0.96 4.20
CA SER A 110 3.77 -2.37 4.13
C SER A 110 5.22 -2.52 3.68
N ASN A 111 5.90 -1.41 3.39
CA ASN A 111 7.28 -1.41 2.91
C ASN A 111 8.14 -0.47 3.74
N ASP A 112 9.43 -0.77 3.79
CA ASP A 112 10.44 0.15 4.30
C ASP A 112 11.07 0.89 3.12
N THR A 113 11.20 2.21 3.24
CA THR A 113 11.93 3.02 2.27
C THR A 113 13.41 2.90 2.57
N MET A 114 14.20 2.43 1.60
CA MET A 114 15.61 2.14 1.80
C MET A 114 16.52 3.28 1.33
N PHE A 115 16.40 3.68 0.08
CA PHE A 115 17.22 4.74 -0.50
C PHE A 115 16.67 5.20 -1.83
N LEU A 116 17.21 6.32 -2.34
CA LEU A 116 16.95 6.79 -3.69
C LEU A 116 17.97 6.15 -4.63
N GLY A 117 17.50 5.52 -5.70
CA GLY A 117 18.37 4.82 -6.63
C GLY A 117 17.75 4.72 -8.01
N GLU A 118 18.32 3.87 -8.84
CA GLU A 118 17.74 3.54 -10.13
C GLU A 118 17.78 2.04 -10.37
N ALA A 119 16.78 1.54 -11.09
CA ALA A 119 16.70 0.12 -11.40
C ALA A 119 17.27 -0.13 -12.80
N ALA A 120 18.19 -1.11 -12.91
CA ALA A 120 18.69 -1.55 -14.21
C ALA A 120 17.62 -2.37 -14.96
N ARG A 121 16.74 -3.02 -14.20
CA ARG A 121 15.60 -3.80 -14.70
C ARG A 121 14.58 -3.97 -13.58
N PHE A 122 13.36 -4.36 -13.93
CA PHE A 122 12.35 -4.62 -12.93
C PHE A 122 12.74 -5.80 -12.02
N GLY A 123 12.42 -5.69 -10.73
CA GLY A 123 12.70 -6.71 -9.74
C GLY A 123 14.10 -6.67 -9.15
N VAL A 124 14.80 -5.58 -9.35
CA VAL A 124 16.18 -5.40 -8.84
C VAL A 124 16.18 -4.64 -7.53
#